data_e450c52f14fe0fc01fbdc7829f1a164c
#
_entry.id   e450c52f14fe0fc01fbdc7829f1a164c
#
_cell.length_a   1.000
_cell.length_b   1.000
_cell.length_c   1.000
_cell.angle_alpha   90.00
_cell.angle_beta   90.00
_cell.angle_gamma   90.00
#
_symmetry.space_group_name_H-M   'P 1'
#
loop_
_entity.id
_entity.type
_entity.pdbx_description
1 polymer ?
#
loop_
_entity_poly.entity_id
_entity_poly.type
_entity_poly.pdbx_seq_one_letter_code
_entity_poly.pdbx_strand_id
1 'polypeptide(L)'
;MDLISVIMPTHNSANWVTYTIDNLAAQTYPHFELIVADDGSRDDTVSVVRNKLARGFKKPWQIVELRNNRGPSAARNLALKAAKGTWVQYLDCDDFIAPSKFEIQAAHCARVAADVAAVYSPWSQCYIDDGRMTLLGRVPQPDMEGRAPIMCLVGPDRVLQGAALTRRSVLEQIGGWDETLRFWECEELTFRVAKAGRLERVPSAAPLYFWRQPRGKAYIGASKARYQTTAVALGWIELILKGLDHKSLAEAGLSLRDRQDILHSTSFWARELFRADRIAFRRYLAKARKLDPNLAPAYPAVISAISRLIGYERAEAIVDLGRLPKNVLRKLWHGLRLGIAANERSARRGADL
;
A
#
# COMPACT_ATOMS: atom_id res chain seq x y z
N MET A 1 0.26 31.43 7.50
CA MET A 1 0.40 30.01 7.91
C MET A 1 -0.77 29.24 7.33
N ASP A 2 -0.48 28.17 6.64
CA ASP A 2 -1.50 27.39 5.92
C ASP A 2 -2.37 26.56 6.89
N LEU A 3 -3.67 26.54 6.65
CA LEU A 3 -4.58 25.68 7.38
C LEU A 3 -4.40 24.22 6.89
N ILE A 4 -4.33 23.29 7.82
CA ILE A 4 -4.33 21.84 7.55
C ILE A 4 -5.70 21.29 7.91
N SER A 5 -6.38 20.63 6.97
CA SER A 5 -7.59 19.84 7.27
C SER A 5 -7.21 18.41 7.58
N VAL A 6 -7.46 17.97 8.81
CA VAL A 6 -7.30 16.57 9.21
C VAL A 6 -8.60 15.85 8.94
N ILE A 7 -8.55 14.86 8.06
CA ILE A 7 -9.69 13.99 7.71
C ILE A 7 -9.50 12.65 8.41
N MET A 8 -10.41 12.32 9.32
CA MET A 8 -10.39 11.11 10.13
C MET A 8 -11.61 10.25 9.81
N PRO A 9 -11.48 9.19 8.99
CA PRO A 9 -12.58 8.24 8.79
C PRO A 9 -12.79 7.40 10.05
N THR A 10 -14.05 7.11 10.39
CA THR A 10 -14.42 6.23 11.50
C THR A 10 -15.49 5.23 11.10
N HIS A 11 -15.42 4.03 11.63
CA HIS A 11 -16.50 3.03 11.57
C HIS A 11 -16.34 2.04 12.71
N ASN A 12 -17.33 2.00 13.64
CA ASN A 12 -17.32 1.13 14.81
C ASN A 12 -15.99 1.22 15.59
N SER A 13 -15.56 2.45 15.91
CA SER A 13 -14.23 2.76 16.43
C SER A 13 -14.24 3.38 17.84
N ALA A 14 -15.33 3.23 18.59
CA ALA A 14 -15.52 3.82 19.92
C ALA A 14 -14.35 3.55 20.89
N ASN A 15 -13.72 2.38 20.77
CA ASN A 15 -12.62 1.94 21.64
C ASN A 15 -11.27 2.63 21.34
N TRP A 16 -11.08 3.23 20.16
CA TRP A 16 -9.77 3.73 19.72
C TRP A 16 -9.75 5.21 19.40
N VAL A 17 -10.84 5.74 18.87
CA VAL A 17 -10.88 7.10 18.31
C VAL A 17 -10.46 8.18 19.31
N THR A 18 -10.72 7.99 20.61
CA THR A 18 -10.35 8.96 21.65
C THR A 18 -8.85 9.13 21.81
N TYR A 19 -8.08 8.06 21.63
CA TYR A 19 -6.61 8.10 21.70
C TYR A 19 -6.02 8.91 20.55
N THR A 20 -6.55 8.74 19.33
CA THR A 20 -6.12 9.52 18.16
C THR A 20 -6.52 11.00 18.30
N ILE A 21 -7.71 11.32 18.87
CA ILE A 21 -8.12 12.70 19.15
C ILE A 21 -7.18 13.35 20.19
N ASP A 22 -6.79 12.64 21.25
CA ASP A 22 -5.82 13.15 22.23
C ASP A 22 -4.45 13.39 21.61
N ASN A 23 -4.00 12.50 20.74
CA ASN A 23 -2.77 12.66 20.00
C ASN A 23 -2.81 13.88 19.06
N LEU A 24 -3.94 14.15 18.40
CA LEU A 24 -4.15 15.37 17.62
C LEU A 24 -4.16 16.63 18.49
N ALA A 25 -4.78 16.57 19.66
CA ALA A 25 -4.81 17.71 20.59
C ALA A 25 -3.40 18.13 21.06
N ALA A 26 -2.43 17.20 21.05
CA ALA A 26 -1.04 17.43 21.41
C ALA A 26 -0.18 18.04 20.28
N GLN A 27 -0.73 18.30 19.09
CA GLN A 27 0.04 18.92 18.01
C GLN A 27 0.49 20.34 18.35
N THR A 28 1.79 20.61 18.13
CA THR A 28 2.40 21.94 18.41
C THR A 28 1.97 22.99 17.39
N TYR A 29 1.63 22.58 16.16
CA TYR A 29 1.15 23.48 15.12
C TYR A 29 -0.29 23.93 15.39
N PRO A 30 -0.59 25.24 15.45
CA PRO A 30 -1.90 25.72 15.90
C PRO A 30 -2.98 25.77 14.81
N HIS A 31 -2.60 25.77 13.53
CA HIS A 31 -3.52 26.05 12.40
C HIS A 31 -3.99 24.79 11.71
N PHE A 32 -4.87 24.03 12.36
CA PHE A 32 -5.53 22.89 11.73
C PHE A 32 -6.99 22.78 12.20
N GLU A 33 -7.82 22.13 11.40
CA GLU A 33 -9.17 21.69 11.71
C GLU A 33 -9.27 20.17 11.66
N LEU A 34 -10.24 19.61 12.39
CA LEU A 34 -10.53 18.17 12.38
C LEU A 34 -11.91 17.91 11.76
N ILE A 35 -11.96 17.04 10.77
CA ILE A 35 -13.19 16.57 10.15
C ILE A 35 -13.26 15.07 10.38
N VAL A 36 -14.13 14.64 11.29
CA VAL A 36 -14.41 13.22 11.52
C VAL A 36 -15.50 12.79 10.56
N ALA A 37 -15.22 11.76 9.77
CA ALA A 37 -16.14 11.22 8.77
C ALA A 37 -16.60 9.82 9.19
N ASP A 38 -17.81 9.75 9.74
CA ASP A 38 -18.38 8.47 10.15
C ASP A 38 -19.01 7.73 8.99
N ASP A 39 -18.59 6.49 8.79
CA ASP A 39 -19.05 5.58 7.73
C ASP A 39 -20.20 4.68 8.23
N GLY A 40 -21.24 5.30 8.81
CA GLY A 40 -22.43 4.60 9.27
C GLY A 40 -22.16 3.65 10.43
N SER A 41 -21.47 4.12 11.49
CA SER A 41 -21.24 3.35 12.71
C SER A 41 -22.56 2.93 13.37
N ARG A 42 -22.55 1.75 13.98
CA ARG A 42 -23.67 1.18 14.72
C ARG A 42 -23.41 1.09 16.23
N ASP A 43 -22.18 1.37 16.64
CA ASP A 43 -21.76 1.47 18.02
C ASP A 43 -21.78 2.95 18.48
N ASP A 44 -21.27 3.24 19.67
CA ASP A 44 -21.23 4.56 20.26
C ASP A 44 -20.17 5.51 19.66
N THR A 45 -19.55 5.18 18.51
CA THR A 45 -18.44 5.95 17.91
C THR A 45 -18.79 7.44 17.81
N VAL A 46 -19.91 7.80 17.20
CA VAL A 46 -20.28 9.21 16.97
C VAL A 46 -20.51 9.95 18.28
N SER A 47 -21.18 9.34 19.24
CA SER A 47 -21.43 9.94 20.56
C SER A 47 -20.15 10.12 21.36
N VAL A 48 -19.25 9.13 21.32
CA VAL A 48 -17.91 9.20 21.95
C VAL A 48 -17.07 10.32 21.35
N VAL A 49 -17.00 10.41 20.02
CA VAL A 49 -16.28 11.47 19.31
C VAL A 49 -16.85 12.84 19.67
N ARG A 50 -18.17 13.04 19.58
CA ARG A 50 -18.84 14.31 19.88
C ARG A 50 -18.54 14.76 21.31
N ASN A 51 -18.69 13.86 22.27
CA ASN A 51 -18.42 14.15 23.68
C ASN A 51 -16.94 14.48 23.92
N LYS A 52 -16.02 13.76 23.28
CA LYS A 52 -14.57 13.98 23.42
C LYS A 52 -14.18 15.36 22.88
N LEU A 53 -14.66 15.71 21.68
CA LEU A 53 -14.34 16.97 21.04
C LEU A 53 -14.95 18.15 21.76
N ALA A 54 -16.21 18.05 22.20
CA ALA A 54 -16.91 19.12 22.93
C ALA A 54 -16.28 19.45 24.30
N ARG A 55 -15.66 18.45 24.97
CA ARG A 55 -15.10 18.63 26.32
C ARG A 55 -13.71 19.28 26.33
N GLY A 56 -12.92 19.22 25.27
CA GLY A 56 -11.55 19.70 25.39
C GLY A 56 -10.76 19.92 24.10
N PHE A 57 -11.31 19.65 22.95
CA PHE A 57 -10.60 19.88 21.70
C PHE A 57 -10.72 21.35 21.27
N LYS A 58 -9.62 22.09 21.31
CA LYS A 58 -9.58 23.53 21.12
C LYS A 58 -9.46 24.01 19.68
N LYS A 59 -9.44 23.11 18.72
CA LYS A 59 -9.36 23.45 17.29
C LYS A 59 -10.74 23.37 16.65
N PRO A 60 -10.99 24.05 15.53
CA PRO A 60 -12.22 23.86 14.77
C PRO A 60 -12.43 22.37 14.44
N TRP A 61 -13.65 21.89 14.60
CA TRP A 61 -13.99 20.52 14.26
C TRP A 61 -15.42 20.40 13.74
N GLN A 62 -15.64 19.34 12.98
CA GLN A 62 -16.96 18.92 12.53
C GLN A 62 -17.03 17.41 12.39
N ILE A 63 -18.24 16.86 12.47
CA ILE A 63 -18.54 15.45 12.19
C ILE A 63 -19.45 15.43 10.98
N VAL A 64 -19.07 14.66 9.97
CA VAL A 64 -19.89 14.37 8.80
C VAL A 64 -20.20 12.87 8.79
N GLU A 65 -21.45 12.51 8.49
CA GLU A 65 -21.94 11.15 8.69
C GLU A 65 -22.55 10.59 7.40
N LEU A 66 -22.15 9.39 7.01
CA LEU A 66 -22.84 8.60 6.00
C LEU A 66 -23.99 7.83 6.66
N ARG A 67 -25.14 7.75 5.99
CA ARG A 67 -26.29 7.00 6.51
C ARG A 67 -26.03 5.50 6.64
N ASN A 68 -25.19 4.96 5.77
CA ASN A 68 -24.83 3.54 5.72
C ASN A 68 -23.34 3.40 5.45
N ASN A 69 -22.76 2.26 5.82
CA ASN A 69 -21.39 1.93 5.50
C ASN A 69 -21.19 1.83 3.98
N ARG A 70 -20.32 2.65 3.45
CA ARG A 70 -19.90 2.69 2.03
C ARG A 70 -18.40 2.50 1.85
N GLY A 71 -17.69 2.30 2.94
CA GLY A 71 -16.25 2.14 2.97
C GLY A 71 -15.48 3.44 3.26
N PRO A 72 -14.21 3.30 3.69
CA PRO A 72 -13.40 4.44 4.14
C PRO A 72 -13.17 5.48 3.05
N SER A 73 -13.11 5.09 1.77
CA SER A 73 -12.97 6.00 0.63
C SER A 73 -14.14 6.98 0.54
N ALA A 74 -15.38 6.48 0.70
CA ALA A 74 -16.57 7.32 0.65
C ALA A 74 -16.63 8.31 1.83
N ALA A 75 -16.27 7.85 3.03
CA ALA A 75 -16.18 8.72 4.22
C ALA A 75 -15.12 9.81 4.03
N ARG A 76 -13.92 9.45 3.55
CA ARG A 76 -12.85 10.42 3.26
C ARG A 76 -13.25 11.44 2.19
N ASN A 77 -13.98 11.02 1.14
CA ASN A 77 -14.50 11.92 0.11
C ASN A 77 -15.57 12.88 0.65
N LEU A 78 -16.45 12.39 1.53
CA LEU A 78 -17.42 13.26 2.18
C LEU A 78 -16.73 14.35 3.00
N ALA A 79 -15.71 13.99 3.79
CA ALA A 79 -14.94 14.94 4.59
C ALA A 79 -14.09 15.89 3.72
N LEU A 80 -13.56 15.42 2.58
CA LEU A 80 -12.79 16.27 1.67
C LEU A 80 -13.61 17.44 1.14
N LYS A 81 -14.90 17.24 0.88
CA LYS A 81 -15.83 18.32 0.47
C LYS A 81 -16.04 19.39 1.54
N ALA A 82 -15.85 19.04 2.81
CA ALA A 82 -15.98 19.94 3.94
C ALA A 82 -14.65 20.60 4.34
N ALA A 83 -13.52 20.12 3.82
CA ALA A 83 -12.18 20.60 4.12
C ALA A 83 -11.94 22.02 3.59
N LYS A 84 -11.34 22.88 4.43
CA LYS A 84 -11.03 24.28 4.12
C LYS A 84 -9.53 24.54 4.00
N GLY A 85 -8.70 23.61 4.52
CA GLY A 85 -7.25 23.74 4.55
C GLY A 85 -6.64 23.71 3.16
N THR A 86 -5.52 24.40 2.98
CA THR A 86 -4.67 24.31 1.78
C THR A 86 -4.08 22.90 1.64
N TRP A 87 -3.80 22.28 2.78
CA TRP A 87 -3.24 20.94 2.89
C TRP A 87 -4.19 20.00 3.63
N VAL A 88 -4.21 18.74 3.21
CA VAL A 88 -5.04 17.68 3.80
C VAL A 88 -4.14 16.62 4.41
N GLN A 89 -4.42 16.25 5.66
CA GLN A 89 -3.91 15.09 6.36
C GLN A 89 -5.00 14.04 6.44
N TYR A 90 -4.79 12.88 5.84
CA TYR A 90 -5.60 11.70 6.16
C TYR A 90 -4.99 10.99 7.37
N LEU A 91 -5.79 10.74 8.39
CA LEU A 91 -5.37 10.08 9.62
C LEU A 91 -6.43 9.08 10.05
N ASP A 92 -6.10 7.80 10.01
CA ASP A 92 -7.00 6.76 10.47
C ASP A 92 -7.22 6.86 11.99
N CYS A 93 -8.43 6.53 12.44
CA CYS A 93 -8.87 6.77 13.82
C CYS A 93 -8.20 5.90 14.88
N ASP A 94 -7.27 5.06 14.47
CA ASP A 94 -6.46 4.19 15.31
C ASP A 94 -4.94 4.38 15.12
N ASP A 95 -4.54 5.37 14.30
CA ASP A 95 -3.14 5.72 14.05
C ASP A 95 -2.72 6.97 14.84
N PHE A 96 -1.41 7.24 14.85
CA PHE A 96 -0.82 8.33 15.63
C PHE A 96 0.17 9.14 14.79
N ILE A 97 0.40 10.39 15.23
CA ILE A 97 1.39 11.28 14.64
C ILE A 97 2.25 11.91 15.72
N ALA A 98 3.50 12.22 15.39
CA ALA A 98 4.40 12.92 16.33
C ALA A 98 3.83 14.31 16.67
N PRO A 99 3.96 14.81 17.90
CA PRO A 99 3.44 16.13 18.28
C PRO A 99 3.92 17.27 17.39
N SER A 100 5.12 17.17 16.83
CA SER A 100 5.74 18.15 15.94
C SER A 100 5.47 17.91 14.45
N LYS A 101 4.66 16.90 14.07
CA LYS A 101 4.47 16.53 12.67
C LYS A 101 3.98 17.70 11.83
N PHE A 102 2.90 18.33 12.25
CA PHE A 102 2.30 19.43 11.47
C PHE A 102 3.20 20.65 11.43
N GLU A 103 3.93 20.95 12.50
CA GLU A 103 4.88 22.06 12.53
C GLU A 103 6.02 21.85 11.53
N ILE A 104 6.65 20.67 11.55
CA ILE A 104 7.75 20.32 10.65
C ILE A 104 7.28 20.32 9.19
N GLN A 105 6.14 19.67 8.90
CA GLN A 105 5.62 19.59 7.56
C GLN A 105 5.10 20.93 7.04
N ALA A 106 4.42 21.75 7.87
CA ALA A 106 3.94 23.07 7.48
C ALA A 106 5.09 24.05 7.18
N ALA A 107 6.18 23.98 7.96
CA ALA A 107 7.39 24.77 7.69
C ALA A 107 8.03 24.38 6.34
N HIS A 108 7.96 23.11 5.96
CA HIS A 108 8.41 22.64 4.66
C HIS A 108 7.44 23.08 3.54
N CYS A 109 6.13 22.91 3.74
CA CYS A 109 5.08 23.34 2.81
C CYS A 109 5.16 24.81 2.43
N ALA A 110 5.60 25.68 3.33
CA ALA A 110 5.76 27.10 3.07
C ALA A 110 6.87 27.45 2.08
N ARG A 111 7.73 26.49 1.73
CA ARG A 111 8.92 26.67 0.88
C ARG A 111 8.85 25.88 -0.42
N VAL A 112 7.90 24.94 -0.55
CA VAL A 112 7.80 24.09 -1.74
C VAL A 112 7.19 24.84 -2.90
N ALA A 113 7.61 24.49 -4.10
CA ALA A 113 7.10 25.06 -5.35
C ALA A 113 5.62 24.67 -5.58
N ALA A 114 4.94 25.39 -6.46
CA ALA A 114 3.52 25.20 -6.72
C ALA A 114 3.18 23.81 -7.32
N ASP A 115 4.14 23.20 -8.01
CA ASP A 115 4.02 21.87 -8.64
C ASP A 115 4.17 20.70 -7.65
N VAL A 116 4.50 20.97 -6.38
CA VAL A 116 4.56 19.95 -5.35
C VAL A 116 3.14 19.58 -4.90
N ALA A 117 2.72 18.37 -5.20
CA ALA A 117 1.39 17.84 -4.88
C ALA A 117 1.26 17.39 -3.43
N ALA A 118 2.32 16.80 -2.88
CA ALA A 118 2.35 16.37 -1.49
C ALA A 118 3.76 16.43 -0.89
N VAL A 119 3.82 16.66 0.43
CA VAL A 119 5.03 16.50 1.23
C VAL A 119 4.85 15.31 2.17
N TYR A 120 5.88 14.46 2.32
CA TYR A 120 5.79 13.26 3.13
C TYR A 120 7.00 13.08 4.03
N SER A 121 6.83 12.30 5.09
CA SER A 121 7.84 12.10 6.15
C SER A 121 8.10 10.62 6.40
N PRO A 122 9.20 10.26 7.07
CA PRO A 122 9.41 8.92 7.60
C PRO A 122 8.26 8.50 8.51
N TRP A 123 7.98 7.20 8.53
CA TRP A 123 6.96 6.59 9.38
C TRP A 123 7.50 5.35 10.09
N SER A 124 6.75 4.87 11.07
CA SER A 124 7.04 3.64 11.79
C SER A 124 5.78 2.83 11.99
N GLN A 125 5.91 1.53 12.10
CA GLN A 125 4.87 0.71 12.71
C GLN A 125 4.98 0.79 14.24
N CYS A 126 3.86 0.70 14.93
CA CYS A 126 3.84 0.66 16.39
C CYS A 126 2.76 -0.29 16.91
N TYR A 127 2.91 -0.73 18.17
CA TYR A 127 1.77 -1.25 18.95
C TYR A 127 1.49 -0.31 20.11
N ILE A 128 0.26 -0.35 20.60
CA ILE A 128 -0.15 0.23 21.87
C ILE A 128 -0.43 -0.93 22.84
N ASP A 129 0.20 -0.87 24.00
CA ASP A 129 0.07 -1.86 25.06
C ASP A 129 0.01 -1.12 26.39
N ASP A 130 -1.08 -1.26 27.14
CA ASP A 130 -1.33 -0.56 28.40
C ASP A 130 -1.02 0.95 28.31
N GLY A 131 -1.44 1.58 27.22
CA GLY A 131 -1.21 3.01 26.96
C GLY A 131 0.23 3.39 26.56
N ARG A 132 1.15 2.42 26.43
CA ARG A 132 2.51 2.64 25.99
C ARG A 132 2.68 2.29 24.53
N MET A 133 3.26 3.22 23.76
CA MET A 133 3.62 3.00 22.37
C MET A 133 4.99 2.33 22.28
N THR A 134 5.07 1.20 21.57
CA THR A 134 6.33 0.53 21.21
C THR A 134 6.51 0.61 19.69
N LEU A 135 7.63 1.18 19.24
CA LEU A 135 7.97 1.28 17.82
C LEU A 135 8.58 -0.02 17.30
N LEU A 136 8.21 -0.41 16.10
CA LEU A 136 8.72 -1.62 15.41
C LEU A 136 9.87 -1.35 14.46
N GLY A 137 10.43 -0.17 14.51
CA GLY A 137 11.49 0.29 13.64
C GLY A 137 11.05 1.48 12.79
N ARG A 138 12.02 2.18 12.25
CA ARG A 138 11.81 3.29 11.33
C ARG A 138 11.72 2.74 9.92
N VAL A 139 10.75 3.19 9.15
CA VAL A 139 10.70 2.97 7.71
C VAL A 139 11.19 4.26 7.04
N PRO A 140 12.40 4.25 6.47
CA PRO A 140 12.90 5.38 5.72
C PRO A 140 12.03 5.57 4.49
N GLN A 141 11.80 6.82 4.10
CA GLN A 141 11.01 7.11 2.91
C GLN A 141 11.92 7.27 1.70
N PRO A 142 11.51 6.80 0.51
CA PRO A 142 12.28 6.98 -0.71
C PRO A 142 12.41 8.47 -1.01
N ASP A 143 13.47 8.85 -1.68
CA ASP A 143 13.54 10.13 -2.34
C ASP A 143 12.84 10.01 -3.70
N MET A 144 11.81 10.83 -3.90
CA MET A 144 11.02 10.82 -5.14
C MET A 144 11.49 11.85 -6.16
N GLU A 145 12.54 12.64 -5.85
CA GLU A 145 13.07 13.62 -6.78
C GLU A 145 13.57 12.97 -8.08
N GLY A 146 13.05 13.43 -9.20
CA GLY A 146 13.39 12.89 -10.53
C GLY A 146 12.94 11.45 -10.81
N ARG A 147 12.20 10.81 -9.89
CA ARG A 147 11.70 9.44 -10.07
C ARG A 147 10.32 9.40 -10.70
N ALA A 148 10.06 8.34 -11.46
CA ALA A 148 8.73 8.09 -12.04
C ALA A 148 7.66 7.95 -10.95
N PRO A 149 6.42 8.45 -11.18
CA PRO A 149 5.33 8.41 -10.19
C PRO A 149 5.08 7.02 -9.58
N ILE A 150 5.22 5.96 -10.37
CA ILE A 150 5.02 4.58 -9.91
C ILE A 150 5.95 4.18 -8.76
N MET A 151 7.09 4.84 -8.63
CA MET A 151 8.07 4.53 -7.59
C MET A 151 7.60 4.87 -6.18
N CYS A 152 6.56 5.69 -6.02
CA CYS A 152 5.93 5.93 -4.72
C CYS A 152 5.27 4.68 -4.11
N LEU A 153 5.00 3.66 -4.94
CA LEU A 153 4.35 2.41 -4.55
C LEU A 153 5.33 1.26 -4.35
N VAL A 154 6.58 1.43 -4.81
CA VAL A 154 7.53 0.33 -4.96
C VAL A 154 8.45 0.22 -3.74
N GLY A 155 8.66 -1.02 -3.28
CA GLY A 155 9.56 -1.33 -2.20
C GLY A 155 8.93 -1.24 -0.80
N PRO A 156 9.72 -1.50 0.24
CA PRO A 156 9.28 -1.42 1.63
C PRO A 156 9.02 0.02 2.09
N ASP A 157 9.62 0.98 1.38
CA ASP A 157 9.70 2.39 1.75
C ASP A 157 8.64 3.26 1.04
N ARG A 158 7.50 2.64 0.66
CA ARG A 158 6.43 3.34 -0.06
C ARG A 158 5.89 4.55 0.71
N VAL A 159 5.42 5.55 -0.04
CA VAL A 159 4.79 6.74 0.53
C VAL A 159 3.38 6.39 1.06
N LEU A 160 3.15 6.56 2.35
CA LEU A 160 1.84 6.36 2.97
C LEU A 160 1.08 7.67 3.10
N GLN A 161 -0.22 7.65 2.84
CA GLN A 161 -1.10 8.83 2.98
C GLN A 161 -1.11 9.39 4.40
N GLY A 162 -1.06 8.54 5.43
CA GLY A 162 -0.95 8.98 6.82
C GLY A 162 0.34 9.75 7.13
N ALA A 163 1.42 9.48 6.39
CA ALA A 163 2.69 10.20 6.54
C ALA A 163 2.77 11.50 5.70
N ALA A 164 1.80 11.76 4.82
CA ALA A 164 1.81 12.87 3.89
C ALA A 164 0.85 14.00 4.29
N LEU A 165 1.20 15.23 3.88
CA LEU A 165 0.26 16.34 3.67
C LEU A 165 0.10 16.50 2.16
N THR A 166 -1.13 16.41 1.67
CA THR A 166 -1.44 16.52 0.24
C THR A 166 -2.19 17.82 -0.02
N ARG A 167 -1.85 18.53 -1.11
CA ARG A 167 -2.58 19.74 -1.50
C ARG A 167 -4.04 19.42 -1.76
N ARG A 168 -4.96 20.16 -1.12
CA ARG A 168 -6.41 19.99 -1.31
C ARG A 168 -6.80 20.17 -2.79
N SER A 169 -6.26 21.18 -3.46
CA SER A 169 -6.53 21.43 -4.88
C SER A 169 -6.16 20.26 -5.79
N VAL A 170 -5.08 19.53 -5.46
CA VAL A 170 -4.70 18.31 -6.19
C VAL A 170 -5.70 17.19 -5.94
N LEU A 171 -6.12 17.00 -4.68
CA LEU A 171 -7.12 15.98 -4.34
C LEU A 171 -8.46 16.25 -5.04
N GLU A 172 -8.88 17.50 -5.11
CA GLU A 172 -10.09 17.93 -5.84
C GLU A 172 -9.94 17.70 -7.35
N GLN A 173 -8.80 18.08 -7.93
CA GLN A 173 -8.50 17.90 -9.36
C GLN A 173 -8.55 16.42 -9.78
N ILE A 174 -8.02 15.51 -8.95
CA ILE A 174 -8.00 14.08 -9.26
C ILE A 174 -9.28 13.35 -8.86
N GLY A 175 -10.28 14.06 -8.28
CA GLY A 175 -11.57 13.50 -7.90
C GLY A 175 -11.60 12.74 -6.58
N GLY A 176 -10.59 12.95 -5.69
CA GLY A 176 -10.53 12.28 -4.39
C GLY A 176 -10.23 10.79 -4.46
N TRP A 177 -10.77 10.02 -3.53
CA TRP A 177 -10.60 8.58 -3.40
C TRP A 177 -11.49 7.81 -4.37
N ASP A 178 -11.00 6.70 -4.93
CA ASP A 178 -11.81 5.77 -5.70
C ASP A 178 -12.67 4.90 -4.76
N GLU A 179 -13.99 5.15 -4.74
CA GLU A 179 -14.95 4.45 -3.87
C GLU A 179 -15.26 3.02 -4.34
N THR A 180 -14.80 2.64 -5.52
CA THR A 180 -15.00 1.29 -6.06
C THR A 180 -13.97 0.29 -5.54
N LEU A 181 -12.83 0.80 -5.03
CA LEU A 181 -11.76 -0.03 -4.52
C LEU A 181 -12.03 -0.49 -3.09
N ARG A 182 -11.84 -1.79 -2.86
CA ARG A 182 -11.89 -2.40 -1.53
C ARG A 182 -10.51 -2.61 -0.91
N PHE A 183 -9.46 -2.56 -1.72
CA PHE A 183 -8.07 -2.75 -1.34
C PHE A 183 -7.21 -1.81 -2.18
N TRP A 184 -6.06 -1.41 -1.61
CA TRP A 184 -5.07 -0.58 -2.28
C TRP A 184 -5.56 0.84 -2.62
N GLU A 185 -6.62 1.27 -1.94
CA GLU A 185 -7.18 2.60 -2.12
C GLU A 185 -6.18 3.71 -1.75
N CYS A 186 -5.35 3.49 -0.70
CA CYS A 186 -4.31 4.42 -0.29
C CYS A 186 -3.20 4.52 -1.34
N GLU A 187 -2.77 3.39 -1.84
CA GLU A 187 -1.72 3.30 -2.86
C GLU A 187 -2.20 3.89 -4.19
N GLU A 188 -3.43 3.63 -4.57
CA GLU A 188 -4.04 4.16 -5.79
C GLU A 188 -4.13 5.69 -5.74
N LEU A 189 -4.61 6.25 -4.61
CA LEU A 189 -4.63 7.70 -4.41
C LEU A 189 -3.21 8.28 -4.45
N THR A 190 -2.24 7.68 -3.75
CA THR A 190 -0.84 8.13 -3.74
C THR A 190 -0.27 8.19 -5.14
N PHE A 191 -0.55 7.20 -5.96
CA PHE A 191 -0.11 7.16 -7.35
C PHE A 191 -0.74 8.27 -8.20
N ARG A 192 -2.06 8.52 -8.08
CA ARG A 192 -2.71 9.64 -8.77
C ARG A 192 -2.18 10.99 -8.33
N VAL A 193 -1.91 11.17 -7.05
CA VAL A 193 -1.26 12.39 -6.52
C VAL A 193 0.13 12.56 -7.11
N ALA A 194 0.95 11.49 -7.18
CA ALA A 194 2.28 11.52 -7.77
C ALA A 194 2.28 11.80 -9.29
N LYS A 195 1.19 11.48 -9.98
CA LYS A 195 0.99 11.84 -11.39
C LYS A 195 0.55 13.28 -11.60
N ALA A 196 -0.14 13.85 -10.63
CA ALA A 196 -0.65 15.22 -10.71
C ALA A 196 0.40 16.26 -10.32
N GLY A 197 1.47 15.89 -9.60
CA GLY A 197 2.57 16.77 -9.24
C GLY A 197 3.65 16.03 -8.45
N ARG A 198 4.74 16.75 -8.13
CA ARG A 198 5.88 16.16 -7.43
C ARG A 198 5.53 15.78 -5.99
N LEU A 199 6.13 14.69 -5.51
CA LEU A 199 6.15 14.32 -4.10
C LEU A 199 7.50 14.73 -3.51
N GLU A 200 7.50 15.46 -2.39
CA GLU A 200 8.71 15.98 -1.79
C GLU A 200 8.88 15.47 -0.36
N ARG A 201 10.07 14.94 -0.07
CA ARG A 201 10.38 14.37 1.23
C ARG A 201 10.79 15.45 2.23
N VAL A 202 10.12 15.47 3.38
CA VAL A 202 10.50 16.34 4.50
C VAL A 202 11.78 15.80 5.16
N PRO A 203 12.81 16.63 5.36
CA PRO A 203 14.04 16.21 6.03
C PRO A 203 13.80 16.01 7.54
N SER A 204 13.38 14.81 7.93
CA SER A 204 13.18 14.43 9.32
C SER A 204 14.03 13.21 9.67
N ALA A 205 14.76 13.28 10.78
CA ALA A 205 15.52 12.15 11.30
C ALA A 205 14.64 11.12 12.03
N ALA A 206 13.49 11.55 12.56
CA ALA A 206 12.55 10.69 13.27
C ALA A 206 11.28 10.42 12.44
N PRO A 207 10.58 9.30 12.65
CA PRO A 207 9.27 9.09 12.09
C PRO A 207 8.28 10.11 12.66
N LEU A 208 7.43 10.64 11.75
CA LEU A 208 6.38 11.59 12.12
C LEU A 208 4.97 10.99 12.07
N TYR A 209 4.82 9.78 11.52
CA TYR A 209 3.58 9.02 11.48
C TYR A 209 3.82 7.62 12.01
N PHE A 210 2.87 7.10 12.78
CA PHE A 210 2.93 5.82 13.47
C PHE A 210 1.70 4.99 13.09
N TRP A 211 1.92 4.01 12.22
CA TRP A 211 0.90 3.07 11.81
C TRP A 211 0.71 2.00 12.88
N ARG A 212 -0.45 2.02 13.54
CA ARG A 212 -0.74 1.06 14.60
C ARG A 212 -0.94 -0.34 14.05
N GLN A 213 -0.22 -1.28 14.63
CA GLN A 213 -0.39 -2.69 14.40
C GLN A 213 -1.13 -3.31 15.60
N PRO A 214 -2.25 -3.99 15.41
CA PRO A 214 -2.90 -4.70 16.52
C PRO A 214 -2.06 -5.89 16.96
N ARG A 215 -2.05 -6.15 18.26
CA ARG A 215 -1.45 -7.36 18.84
C ARG A 215 -2.40 -8.55 18.77
N GLY A 216 -1.85 -9.73 18.47
CA GLY A 216 -2.51 -11.02 18.66
C GLY A 216 -2.69 -11.84 17.41
N LYS A 217 -2.86 -13.16 17.60
CA LYS A 217 -3.06 -14.15 16.53
C LYS A 217 -4.28 -13.86 15.65
N ALA A 218 -5.32 -13.26 16.22
CA ALA A 218 -6.56 -12.93 15.51
C ALA A 218 -6.34 -11.92 14.37
N TYR A 219 -5.43 -10.95 14.56
CA TYR A 219 -5.16 -9.95 13.53
C TYR A 219 -4.15 -10.44 12.47
N ILE A 220 -3.09 -11.12 12.92
CA ILE A 220 -2.13 -11.74 11.98
C ILE A 220 -2.86 -12.73 11.08
N GLY A 221 -3.84 -13.48 11.62
CA GLY A 221 -4.73 -14.36 10.85
C GLY A 221 -5.66 -13.62 9.91
N ALA A 222 -6.34 -12.58 10.38
CA ALA A 222 -7.29 -11.80 9.58
C ALA A 222 -6.59 -10.97 8.50
N SER A 223 -5.48 -10.29 8.82
CA SER A 223 -4.71 -9.54 7.83
C SER A 223 -4.03 -10.48 6.84
N LYS A 224 -3.44 -11.59 7.31
CA LYS A 224 -2.82 -12.57 6.43
C LYS A 224 -3.84 -13.24 5.50
N ALA A 225 -5.01 -13.60 6.02
CA ALA A 225 -6.13 -14.10 5.21
C ALA A 225 -6.67 -13.03 4.25
N ARG A 226 -6.76 -11.77 4.69
CA ARG A 226 -7.21 -10.64 3.88
C ARG A 226 -6.24 -10.34 2.72
N TYR A 227 -4.91 -10.41 2.97
CA TYR A 227 -3.88 -10.19 1.94
C TYR A 227 -3.55 -11.44 1.10
N GLN A 228 -4.07 -12.60 1.43
CA GLN A 228 -3.86 -13.83 0.66
C GLN A 228 -4.97 -14.13 -0.34
N THR A 229 -5.94 -13.23 -0.52
CA THR A 229 -6.99 -13.43 -1.52
C THR A 229 -6.48 -13.05 -2.92
N THR A 230 -6.91 -13.81 -3.91
CA THR A 230 -6.67 -13.51 -5.34
C THR A 230 -7.06 -12.09 -5.71
N ALA A 231 -8.16 -11.57 -5.16
CA ALA A 231 -8.64 -10.22 -5.41
C ALA A 231 -7.63 -9.14 -4.98
N VAL A 232 -6.93 -9.35 -3.85
CA VAL A 232 -5.89 -8.44 -3.35
C VAL A 232 -4.67 -8.47 -4.26
N ALA A 233 -4.24 -9.67 -4.69
CA ALA A 233 -3.12 -9.84 -5.61
C ALA A 233 -3.42 -9.22 -6.98
N LEU A 234 -4.63 -9.44 -7.51
CA LEU A 234 -5.10 -8.83 -8.75
C LEU A 234 -5.09 -7.30 -8.66
N GLY A 235 -5.69 -6.73 -7.62
CA GLY A 235 -5.76 -5.28 -7.43
C GLY A 235 -4.38 -4.63 -7.39
N TRP A 236 -3.40 -5.23 -6.68
CA TRP A 236 -2.03 -4.72 -6.66
C TRP A 236 -1.36 -4.75 -8.03
N ILE A 237 -1.46 -5.88 -8.71
CA ILE A 237 -0.85 -6.03 -10.03
C ILE A 237 -1.52 -5.10 -11.04
N GLU A 238 -2.84 -4.95 -11.00
CA GLU A 238 -3.55 -4.01 -11.86
C GLU A 238 -3.13 -2.56 -11.59
N LEU A 239 -2.95 -2.18 -10.33
CA LEU A 239 -2.45 -0.86 -9.97
C LEU A 239 -1.06 -0.61 -10.55
N ILE A 240 -0.13 -1.54 -10.36
CA ILE A 240 1.22 -1.45 -10.93
C ILE A 240 1.16 -1.43 -12.47
N LEU A 241 0.35 -2.27 -13.08
CA LEU A 241 0.21 -2.33 -14.53
C LEU A 241 -0.42 -1.06 -15.11
N LYS A 242 -1.39 -0.43 -14.43
CA LYS A 242 -1.90 0.90 -14.79
C LYS A 242 -0.78 1.95 -14.76
N GLY A 243 0.10 1.88 -13.77
CA GLY A 243 1.27 2.76 -13.67
C GLY A 243 2.26 2.59 -14.81
N LEU A 244 2.33 1.38 -15.38
CA LEU A 244 3.23 1.03 -16.48
C LEU A 244 2.62 1.24 -17.88
N ASP A 245 1.31 1.39 -18.00
CA ASP A 245 0.60 1.54 -19.29
C ASP A 245 0.71 2.97 -19.89
N HIS A 246 1.22 3.95 -19.13
CA HIS A 246 1.43 5.29 -19.68
C HIS A 246 2.66 5.34 -20.57
N LYS A 247 2.41 5.66 -21.88
CA LYS A 247 3.38 5.96 -22.95
C LYS A 247 4.74 5.31 -22.72
N SER A 248 5.17 4.49 -23.59
CA SER A 248 6.30 3.56 -23.52
C SER A 248 7.20 3.65 -22.26
N LEU A 249 7.53 2.53 -21.66
CA LEU A 249 8.41 2.41 -20.48
C LEU A 249 9.76 3.17 -20.62
N ALA A 250 10.16 3.49 -21.86
CA ALA A 250 11.30 4.34 -22.17
C ALA A 250 11.03 5.83 -21.89
N GLU A 251 9.78 6.30 -22.08
CA GLU A 251 9.38 7.69 -21.79
C GLU A 251 9.18 7.93 -20.29
N ALA A 252 9.01 6.87 -19.48
CA ALA A 252 8.86 6.97 -18.04
C ALA A 252 10.18 7.26 -17.29
N GLY A 253 11.33 7.32 -17.99
CA GLY A 253 12.63 7.57 -17.37
C GLY A 253 13.08 6.52 -16.35
N LEU A 254 12.52 5.28 -16.39
CA LEU A 254 12.85 4.23 -15.44
C LEU A 254 14.28 3.73 -15.60
N SER A 255 15.10 3.89 -14.57
CA SER A 255 16.43 3.28 -14.50
C SER A 255 16.33 1.75 -14.46
N LEU A 256 17.45 1.07 -14.72
CA LEU A 256 17.51 -0.39 -14.55
C LEU A 256 17.11 -0.82 -13.13
N ARG A 257 17.55 -0.07 -12.14
CA ARG A 257 17.21 -0.30 -10.72
C ARG A 257 15.71 -0.14 -10.47
N ASP A 258 15.07 0.93 -11.00
CA ASP A 258 13.63 1.12 -10.83
C ASP A 258 12.84 -0.05 -11.41
N ARG A 259 13.24 -0.55 -12.59
CA ARG A 259 12.62 -1.73 -13.21
C ARG A 259 12.75 -2.98 -12.34
N GLN A 260 13.93 -3.20 -11.76
CA GLN A 260 14.19 -4.32 -10.86
C GLN A 260 13.37 -4.19 -9.57
N ASP A 261 13.27 -3.00 -8.98
CA ASP A 261 12.49 -2.74 -7.79
C ASP A 261 10.99 -2.99 -8.04
N ILE A 262 10.45 -2.54 -9.18
CA ILE A 262 9.06 -2.82 -9.59
C ILE A 262 8.83 -4.33 -9.71
N LEU A 263 9.70 -5.04 -10.40
CA LEU A 263 9.57 -6.48 -10.60
C LEU A 263 9.70 -7.25 -9.29
N HIS A 264 10.59 -6.82 -8.41
CA HIS A 264 10.73 -7.41 -7.08
C HIS A 264 9.47 -7.22 -6.23
N SER A 265 8.91 -6.01 -6.21
CA SER A 265 7.70 -5.70 -5.43
C SER A 265 6.46 -6.47 -5.91
N THR A 266 6.41 -6.78 -7.20
CA THR A 266 5.30 -7.53 -7.80
C THR A 266 5.49 -9.06 -7.76
N SER A 267 6.70 -9.55 -7.52
CA SER A 267 7.02 -10.98 -7.59
C SER A 267 6.25 -11.85 -6.60
N PHE A 268 6.00 -11.33 -5.40
CA PHE A 268 5.19 -12.03 -4.40
C PHE A 268 3.75 -12.21 -4.88
N TRP A 269 3.14 -11.15 -5.41
CA TRP A 269 1.77 -11.15 -5.90
C TRP A 269 1.62 -11.92 -7.20
N ALA A 270 2.64 -11.91 -8.06
CA ALA A 270 2.68 -12.73 -9.26
C ALA A 270 2.54 -14.22 -8.96
N ARG A 271 3.12 -14.68 -7.84
CA ARG A 271 2.98 -16.06 -7.37
C ARG A 271 1.57 -16.41 -6.95
N GLU A 272 0.91 -15.50 -6.23
CA GLU A 272 -0.50 -15.70 -5.85
C GLU A 272 -1.41 -15.72 -7.10
N LEU A 273 -1.14 -14.87 -8.11
CA LEU A 273 -1.83 -14.95 -9.41
C LEU A 273 -1.60 -16.28 -10.12
N PHE A 274 -0.36 -16.75 -10.14
CA PHE A 274 -0.02 -18.03 -10.80
C PHE A 274 -0.88 -19.19 -10.27
N ARG A 275 -1.21 -19.17 -8.97
CA ARG A 275 -2.06 -20.17 -8.33
C ARG A 275 -3.52 -20.00 -8.62
N ALA A 276 -3.95 -18.75 -8.64
CA ALA A 276 -5.36 -18.40 -8.57
C ALA A 276 -5.96 -18.11 -9.95
N ASP A 277 -5.20 -17.45 -10.84
CA ASP A 277 -5.64 -17.07 -12.18
C ASP A 277 -4.48 -17.08 -13.19
N ARG A 278 -4.36 -18.15 -13.95
CA ARG A 278 -3.32 -18.34 -14.98
C ARG A 278 -3.42 -17.34 -16.13
N ILE A 279 -4.61 -16.83 -16.44
CA ILE A 279 -4.80 -15.86 -17.53
C ILE A 279 -4.28 -14.49 -17.07
N ALA A 280 -4.66 -14.06 -15.87
CA ALA A 280 -4.15 -12.82 -15.29
C ALA A 280 -2.63 -12.89 -15.08
N PHE A 281 -2.11 -14.02 -14.63
CA PHE A 281 -0.66 -14.25 -14.51
C PHE A 281 0.08 -14.09 -15.85
N ARG A 282 -0.42 -14.67 -16.94
CA ARG A 282 0.19 -14.52 -18.27
C ARG A 282 0.13 -13.08 -18.79
N ARG A 283 -0.96 -12.37 -18.54
CA ARG A 283 -1.04 -10.93 -18.85
C ARG A 283 0.00 -10.13 -18.07
N TYR A 284 0.16 -10.42 -16.78
CA TYR A 284 1.22 -9.83 -15.97
C TYR A 284 2.61 -10.12 -16.57
N LEU A 285 2.93 -11.38 -16.87
CA LEU A 285 4.22 -11.75 -17.46
C LEU A 285 4.50 -11.03 -18.77
N ALA A 286 3.51 -10.90 -19.65
CA ALA A 286 3.66 -10.22 -20.93
C ALA A 286 4.06 -8.75 -20.74
N LYS A 287 3.52 -8.05 -19.71
CA LYS A 287 3.87 -6.67 -19.39
C LYS A 287 5.19 -6.58 -18.63
N ALA A 288 5.42 -7.46 -17.66
CA ALA A 288 6.65 -7.49 -16.88
C ALA A 288 7.90 -7.77 -17.74
N ARG A 289 7.78 -8.60 -18.79
CA ARG A 289 8.85 -8.83 -19.76
C ARG A 289 9.21 -7.62 -20.63
N LYS A 290 8.33 -6.63 -20.74
CA LYS A 290 8.69 -5.35 -21.38
C LYS A 290 9.62 -4.52 -20.48
N LEU A 291 9.56 -4.72 -19.15
CA LEU A 291 10.50 -4.11 -18.19
C LEU A 291 11.84 -4.81 -18.17
N ASP A 292 11.80 -6.15 -18.16
CA ASP A 292 12.99 -6.99 -18.22
C ASP A 292 12.70 -8.24 -19.07
N PRO A 293 13.25 -8.33 -20.29
CA PRO A 293 13.12 -9.52 -21.16
C PRO A 293 13.63 -10.81 -20.51
N ASN A 294 14.60 -10.70 -19.58
CA ASN A 294 15.20 -11.80 -18.84
C ASN A 294 14.54 -12.03 -17.47
N LEU A 295 13.31 -11.52 -17.29
CA LEU A 295 12.58 -11.64 -16.04
C LEU A 295 12.60 -13.07 -15.50
N ALA A 296 13.12 -13.21 -14.30
CA ALA A 296 13.10 -14.44 -13.52
C ALA A 296 12.29 -14.22 -12.22
N PRO A 297 11.64 -15.29 -11.69
CA PRO A 297 10.95 -15.18 -10.42
C PRO A 297 11.93 -14.83 -9.28
N ALA A 298 11.47 -14.07 -8.29
CA ALA A 298 12.24 -13.71 -7.09
C ALA A 298 12.36 -14.93 -6.16
N TYR A 299 13.22 -15.86 -6.53
CA TYR A 299 13.56 -17.07 -5.77
C TYR A 299 15.06 -17.09 -5.42
N PRO A 300 15.50 -18.00 -4.55
CA PRO A 300 16.92 -18.29 -4.41
C PRO A 300 17.60 -18.48 -5.76
N ALA A 301 18.87 -18.06 -5.86
CA ALA A 301 19.62 -17.97 -7.11
C ALA A 301 19.51 -19.20 -8.02
N VAL A 302 19.44 -20.40 -7.44
CA VAL A 302 19.30 -21.67 -8.17
C VAL A 302 17.98 -21.73 -8.96
N ILE A 303 16.85 -21.36 -8.36
CA ILE A 303 15.54 -21.40 -9.02
C ILE A 303 15.43 -20.28 -10.05
N SER A 304 15.99 -19.12 -9.76
CA SER A 304 16.08 -18.02 -10.73
C SER A 304 16.94 -18.39 -11.94
N ALA A 305 18.03 -19.14 -11.76
CA ALA A 305 18.85 -19.67 -12.85
C ALA A 305 18.09 -20.72 -13.67
N ILE A 306 17.40 -21.65 -13.00
CA ILE A 306 16.59 -22.69 -13.68
C ILE A 306 15.46 -22.02 -14.48
N SER A 307 14.83 -20.95 -13.97
CA SER A 307 13.75 -20.26 -14.66
C SER A 307 14.17 -19.64 -15.99
N ARG A 308 15.44 -19.27 -16.14
CA ARG A 308 16.00 -18.81 -17.42
C ARG A 308 16.04 -19.89 -18.48
N LEU A 309 16.20 -21.16 -18.06
CA LEU A 309 16.26 -22.32 -18.96
C LEU A 309 14.86 -22.83 -19.31
N ILE A 310 13.96 -22.95 -18.33
CA ILE A 310 12.64 -23.59 -18.51
C ILE A 310 11.49 -22.60 -18.60
N GLY A 311 11.74 -21.32 -18.38
CA GLY A 311 10.77 -20.23 -18.36
C GLY A 311 10.10 -20.03 -17.00
N TYR A 312 9.63 -18.80 -16.77
CA TYR A 312 9.07 -18.35 -15.49
C TYR A 312 7.90 -19.23 -15.02
N GLU A 313 6.93 -19.52 -15.89
CA GLU A 313 5.73 -20.28 -15.56
C GLU A 313 6.04 -21.71 -15.10
N ARG A 314 7.00 -22.35 -15.73
CA ARG A 314 7.44 -23.70 -15.34
C ARG A 314 8.22 -23.70 -14.03
N ALA A 315 9.01 -22.67 -13.79
CA ALA A 315 9.72 -22.50 -12.51
C ALA A 315 8.75 -22.31 -11.35
N GLU A 316 7.68 -21.51 -11.51
CA GLU A 316 6.63 -21.38 -10.50
C GLU A 316 5.91 -22.70 -10.24
N ALA A 317 5.63 -23.50 -11.28
CA ALA A 317 5.02 -24.82 -11.13
C ALA A 317 5.90 -25.77 -10.31
N ILE A 318 7.22 -25.76 -10.50
CA ILE A 318 8.17 -26.57 -9.71
C ILE A 318 8.16 -26.17 -8.24
N VAL A 319 8.12 -24.87 -7.95
CA VAL A 319 8.08 -24.39 -6.57
C VAL A 319 6.75 -24.74 -5.88
N ASP A 320 5.65 -24.68 -6.59
CA ASP A 320 4.35 -25.12 -6.06
C ASP A 320 4.36 -26.64 -5.76
N LEU A 321 4.96 -27.46 -6.62
CA LEU A 321 5.16 -28.90 -6.38
C LEU A 321 6.00 -29.14 -5.11
N GLY A 322 7.05 -28.33 -4.87
CA GLY A 322 7.89 -28.45 -3.68
C GLY A 322 7.18 -28.18 -2.34
N ARG A 323 5.97 -27.63 -2.36
CA ARG A 323 5.12 -27.43 -1.18
C ARG A 323 4.15 -28.57 -0.90
N LEU A 324 4.06 -29.54 -1.80
CA LEU A 324 3.23 -30.71 -1.59
C LEU A 324 3.81 -31.60 -0.49
N PRO A 325 2.96 -32.32 0.26
CA PRO A 325 3.41 -33.29 1.26
C PRO A 325 4.41 -34.29 0.65
N LYS A 326 5.44 -34.66 1.39
CA LYS A 326 6.53 -35.54 0.92
C LYS A 326 6.03 -36.85 0.28
N ASN A 327 4.91 -37.40 0.72
CA ASN A 327 4.27 -38.58 0.16
C ASN A 327 3.68 -38.34 -1.24
N VAL A 328 3.16 -37.13 -1.50
CA VAL A 328 2.63 -36.75 -2.83
C VAL A 328 3.79 -36.48 -3.80
N LEU A 329 4.83 -35.78 -3.35
CA LEU A 329 6.05 -35.57 -4.13
C LEU A 329 6.70 -36.88 -4.54
N ARG A 330 6.76 -37.88 -3.63
CA ARG A 330 7.33 -39.21 -3.93
C ARG A 330 6.52 -39.96 -5.00
N LYS A 331 5.19 -39.85 -5.01
CA LYS A 331 4.33 -40.45 -6.04
C LYS A 331 4.53 -39.78 -7.40
N LEU A 332 4.63 -38.44 -7.44
CA LEU A 332 4.88 -37.68 -8.66
C LEU A 332 6.28 -37.98 -9.24
N TRP A 333 7.31 -38.08 -8.37
CA TRP A 333 8.66 -38.48 -8.78
C TRP A 333 8.71 -39.90 -9.36
N HIS A 334 7.93 -40.82 -8.78
CA HIS A 334 7.83 -42.18 -9.30
C HIS A 334 7.16 -42.23 -10.68
N GLY A 335 6.08 -41.46 -10.87
CA GLY A 335 5.40 -41.32 -12.16
C GLY A 335 6.29 -40.69 -13.24
N LEU A 336 7.05 -39.66 -12.92
CA LEU A 336 8.01 -39.01 -13.82
C LEU A 336 9.17 -39.95 -14.21
N ARG A 337 9.73 -40.74 -13.26
CA ARG A 337 10.76 -41.74 -13.57
C ARG A 337 10.24 -42.82 -14.49
N LEU A 338 9.01 -43.28 -14.31
CA LEU A 338 8.40 -44.28 -15.20
C LEU A 338 8.15 -43.72 -16.62
N GLY A 339 7.76 -42.44 -16.72
CA GLY A 339 7.59 -41.76 -18.01
C GLY A 339 8.90 -41.55 -18.78
N ILE A 340 9.97 -41.18 -18.08
CA ILE A 340 11.30 -41.04 -18.68
C ILE A 340 11.83 -42.40 -19.14
N ALA A 341 11.69 -43.44 -18.31
CA ALA A 341 12.13 -44.81 -18.67
C ALA A 341 11.32 -45.41 -19.84
N ALA A 342 10.04 -45.04 -19.97
CA ALA A 342 9.21 -45.46 -21.12
C ALA A 342 9.65 -44.76 -22.42
N ASN A 343 9.98 -43.45 -22.34
CA ASN A 343 10.47 -42.69 -23.50
C ASN A 343 11.87 -43.16 -23.96
N GLU A 344 12.78 -43.50 -23.03
CA GLU A 344 14.10 -44.06 -23.39
C GLU A 344 13.99 -45.45 -24.04
N ARG A 345 13.03 -46.27 -23.61
CA ARG A 345 12.76 -47.57 -24.24
C ARG A 345 12.15 -47.45 -25.63
N SER A 346 11.29 -46.43 -25.82
CA SER A 346 10.71 -46.12 -27.15
C SER A 346 11.76 -45.58 -28.11
N ALA A 347 12.65 -44.69 -27.63
CA ALA A 347 13.74 -44.14 -28.43
C ALA A 347 14.78 -45.22 -28.85
N ARG A 348 15.07 -46.23 -28.00
CA ARG A 348 15.96 -47.34 -28.34
C ARG A 348 15.32 -48.32 -29.32
N ARG A 349 13.99 -48.52 -29.31
CA ARG A 349 13.30 -49.38 -30.30
C ARG A 349 13.13 -48.72 -31.66
N GLY A 350 13.24 -47.39 -31.77
CA GLY A 350 13.23 -46.68 -33.06
C GLY A 350 14.60 -46.52 -33.72
N ALA A 351 15.70 -46.93 -33.04
CA ALA A 351 17.06 -46.89 -33.58
C ALA A 351 17.53 -48.25 -34.15
N ASP A 352 16.70 -49.29 -33.96
CA ASP A 352 17.00 -50.67 -34.46
C ASP A 352 16.07 -51.05 -35.62
N LEU A 353 15.49 -50.10 -36.32
CA LEU A 353 14.79 -50.22 -37.61
C LEU A 353 15.41 -49.25 -38.61
#